data_380a4bae4adf4429cb46fc6790cc6731
#
_entry.id   380a4bae4adf4429cb46fc6790cc6731
#
_cell.length_a   1.000
_cell.length_b   1.000
_cell.length_c   1.000
_cell.angle_alpha   90.00
_cell.angle_beta   90.00
_cell.angle_gamma   90.00
#
_symmetry.space_group_name_H-M   'P 1'
#
loop_
_entity.id
_entity.type
_entity.pdbx_description
1 polymer ?
#
loop_
_entity_poly.entity_id
_entity_poly.type
_entity_poly.pdbx_seq_one_letter_code
_entity_poly.pdbx_strand_id
1 'polypeptide(L)'
;MKKILIIFAFFTLIISLNKHAYSEKIHGIAMHGTPKYASDFENLDYVNPNAPKGGTVKFGSYGSFDNLNRVAFKGSKAAGLGYVNDTLMRRVWDEAFSLYGLIAEKVELPEDRSSITFYLNTNATFHDGSPITRDDVLFSLETFQTKGTPNQKKLMAKLLKLN
;
A
#
# COMPACT_ATOMS: atom_id res chain seq x y z
N MET A 1 -15.55 54.77 -9.53
CA MET A 1 -16.34 53.59 -9.12
C MET A 1 -16.12 52.38 -10.03
N LYS A 2 -16.15 52.47 -11.37
CA LYS A 2 -15.93 51.28 -12.26
C LYS A 2 -14.57 50.58 -12.10
N LYS A 3 -13.47 51.31 -11.85
CA LYS A 3 -12.12 50.74 -11.68
C LYS A 3 -11.96 49.95 -10.37
N ILE A 4 -12.63 50.34 -9.30
CA ILE A 4 -12.62 49.66 -8.02
C ILE A 4 -13.40 48.35 -8.11
N LEU A 5 -14.49 48.32 -8.89
CA LEU A 5 -15.30 47.12 -9.10
C LEU A 5 -14.53 46.01 -9.86
N ILE A 6 -13.71 46.43 -10.84
CA ILE A 6 -12.89 45.50 -11.63
C ILE A 6 -11.77 44.88 -10.78
N ILE A 7 -11.16 45.64 -9.87
CA ILE A 7 -10.10 45.15 -8.97
C ILE A 7 -10.71 44.15 -7.97
N PHE A 8 -11.92 44.41 -7.47
CA PHE A 8 -12.61 43.50 -6.54
C PHE A 8 -13.04 42.21 -7.24
N ALA A 9 -13.49 42.25 -8.49
CA ALA A 9 -13.82 41.07 -9.28
C ALA A 9 -12.59 40.24 -9.62
N PHE A 10 -11.44 40.87 -9.84
CA PHE A 10 -10.17 40.17 -10.09
C PHE A 10 -9.64 39.49 -8.80
N PHE A 11 -9.82 40.11 -7.63
CA PHE A 11 -9.39 39.57 -6.36
C PHE A 11 -10.27 38.38 -5.92
N THR A 12 -11.58 38.41 -6.18
CA THR A 12 -12.49 37.28 -5.93
C THR A 12 -12.22 36.10 -6.88
N LEU A 13 -11.79 36.35 -8.11
CA LEU A 13 -11.42 35.31 -9.07
C LEU A 13 -10.14 34.57 -8.65
N ILE A 14 -9.17 35.26 -8.04
CA ILE A 14 -7.91 34.64 -7.58
C ILE A 14 -8.15 33.77 -6.34
N ILE A 15 -9.08 34.09 -5.46
CA ILE A 15 -9.41 33.33 -4.25
C ILE A 15 -10.12 32.02 -4.63
N SER A 16 -10.84 31.97 -5.74
CA SER A 16 -11.56 30.76 -6.18
C SER A 16 -10.65 29.69 -6.85
N LEU A 17 -9.38 30.01 -7.12
CA LEU A 17 -8.42 29.08 -7.75
C LEU A 17 -7.64 28.21 -6.77
N ASN A 18 -7.74 28.48 -5.46
CA ASN A 18 -7.18 27.58 -4.44
C ASN A 18 -8.15 26.45 -4.09
N LYS A 19 -8.59 25.66 -5.08
CA LYS A 19 -9.09 24.33 -4.79
C LYS A 19 -7.89 23.51 -4.31
N HIS A 20 -7.72 23.37 -3.02
CA HIS A 20 -6.95 22.27 -2.48
C HIS A 20 -7.58 21.01 -3.08
N ALA A 21 -6.88 20.39 -4.01
CA ALA A 21 -7.27 19.09 -4.53
C ALA A 21 -7.19 18.11 -3.33
N TYR A 22 -8.33 17.94 -2.67
CA TYR A 22 -8.46 16.91 -1.64
C TYR A 22 -8.31 15.58 -2.39
N SER A 23 -7.23 14.89 -2.12
CA SER A 23 -7.01 13.58 -2.70
C SER A 23 -8.08 12.63 -2.17
N GLU A 24 -8.76 11.93 -3.05
CA GLU A 24 -9.79 10.96 -2.68
C GLU A 24 -9.16 9.72 -2.06
N LYS A 25 -9.82 9.16 -1.05
CA LYS A 25 -9.44 7.87 -0.47
C LYS A 25 -9.88 6.75 -1.40
N ILE A 26 -8.92 6.10 -2.02
CA ILE A 26 -9.13 5.03 -2.99
C ILE A 26 -8.73 3.67 -2.41
N HIS A 27 -9.38 2.60 -2.85
CA HIS A 27 -9.12 1.22 -2.42
C HIS A 27 -7.98 0.55 -3.19
N GLY A 28 -7.57 1.14 -4.30
CA GLY A 28 -6.51 0.62 -5.16
C GLY A 28 -5.84 1.72 -5.97
N ILE A 29 -4.60 1.49 -6.36
CA ILE A 29 -3.82 2.38 -7.22
C ILE A 29 -3.35 1.62 -8.45
N ALA A 30 -3.45 2.26 -9.61
CA ALA A 30 -2.89 1.78 -10.86
C ALA A 30 -1.78 2.71 -11.35
N MET A 31 -0.78 2.16 -12.01
CA MET A 31 0.25 2.97 -12.66
C MET A 31 -0.31 3.73 -13.87
N HIS A 32 -1.28 3.10 -14.55
CA HIS A 32 -1.94 3.65 -15.73
C HIS A 32 -3.45 3.43 -15.61
N GLY A 33 -4.23 4.46 -15.89
CA GLY A 33 -5.70 4.40 -15.85
C GLY A 33 -6.25 4.22 -14.43
N THR A 34 -7.39 3.55 -14.35
CA THR A 34 -8.10 3.22 -13.10
C THR A 34 -7.95 1.73 -12.79
N PRO A 35 -7.94 1.33 -11.50
CA PRO A 35 -7.98 -0.07 -11.11
C PRO A 35 -9.16 -0.82 -11.74
N LYS A 36 -8.93 -2.07 -12.16
CA LYS A 36 -9.93 -2.95 -12.78
C LYS A 36 -11.12 -3.24 -11.85
N TYR A 37 -10.80 -3.56 -10.59
CA TYR A 37 -11.82 -3.89 -9.60
C TYR A 37 -12.37 -2.63 -8.93
N ALA A 38 -13.69 -2.53 -8.81
CA ALA A 38 -14.36 -1.47 -8.09
C ALA A 38 -14.15 -1.59 -6.57
N SER A 39 -14.49 -0.55 -5.81
CA SER A 39 -14.25 -0.53 -4.35
C SER A 39 -15.07 -1.54 -3.55
N ASP A 40 -16.11 -2.07 -4.13
CA ASP A 40 -17.07 -3.02 -3.56
C ASP A 40 -16.87 -4.45 -4.09
N PHE A 41 -15.76 -4.73 -4.76
CA PHE A 41 -15.51 -6.08 -5.26
C PHE A 41 -15.39 -7.07 -4.10
N GLU A 42 -16.07 -8.20 -4.21
CA GLU A 42 -16.04 -9.28 -3.21
C GLU A 42 -14.98 -10.34 -3.52
N ASN A 43 -14.75 -10.59 -4.81
CA ASN A 43 -13.84 -11.64 -5.27
C ASN A 43 -13.06 -11.15 -6.50
N LEU A 44 -11.85 -11.67 -6.65
CA LEU A 44 -11.08 -11.51 -7.87
C LEU A 44 -11.62 -12.48 -8.94
N ASP A 45 -11.63 -12.09 -10.21
CA ASP A 45 -12.25 -12.85 -11.30
C ASP A 45 -11.68 -14.27 -11.46
N TYR A 46 -10.42 -14.47 -11.09
CA TYR A 46 -9.75 -15.78 -11.16
C TYR A 46 -9.93 -16.65 -9.91
N VAL A 47 -10.68 -16.19 -8.91
CA VAL A 47 -10.92 -16.92 -7.66
C VAL A 47 -12.31 -17.56 -7.68
N ASN A 48 -12.40 -18.83 -7.34
CA ASN A 48 -13.69 -19.49 -7.09
C ASN A 48 -14.13 -19.20 -5.65
N PRO A 49 -15.14 -18.36 -5.39
CA PRO A 49 -15.60 -18.04 -4.04
C PRO A 49 -16.21 -19.25 -3.31
N ASN A 50 -16.70 -20.23 -4.07
CA ASN A 50 -17.30 -21.46 -3.54
C ASN A 50 -16.29 -22.59 -3.33
N ALA A 51 -15.00 -22.34 -3.54
CA ALA A 51 -13.97 -23.35 -3.31
C ALA A 51 -13.93 -23.73 -1.81
N PRO A 52 -13.81 -25.04 -1.48
CA PRO A 52 -13.64 -25.47 -0.11
C PRO A 52 -12.43 -24.80 0.53
N LYS A 53 -12.60 -24.33 1.78
CA LYS A 53 -11.51 -23.73 2.54
C LYS A 53 -10.80 -24.81 3.37
N GLY A 54 -9.46 -24.81 3.35
CA GLY A 54 -8.65 -25.73 4.14
C GLY A 54 -7.95 -26.80 3.31
N GLY A 55 -7.43 -27.82 3.98
CA GLY A 55 -6.61 -28.88 3.38
C GLY A 55 -5.11 -28.59 3.48
N THR A 56 -4.31 -29.47 2.89
CA THR A 56 -2.84 -29.38 2.89
C THR A 56 -2.31 -29.45 1.47
N VAL A 57 -1.52 -28.44 1.08
CA VAL A 57 -0.77 -28.43 -0.18
C VAL A 57 0.71 -28.65 0.13
N LYS A 58 1.33 -29.63 -0.54
CA LYS A 58 2.77 -29.90 -0.42
C LYS A 58 3.49 -29.40 -1.66
N PHE A 59 4.42 -28.48 -1.48
CA PHE A 59 5.29 -28.00 -2.55
C PHE A 59 6.69 -28.59 -2.41
N GLY A 60 7.30 -28.97 -3.55
CA GLY A 60 8.71 -29.27 -3.61
C GLY A 60 9.52 -27.99 -3.81
N SER A 61 10.65 -27.88 -3.14
CA SER A 61 11.62 -26.81 -3.36
C SER A 61 13.03 -27.37 -3.41
N TYR A 62 13.83 -26.90 -4.34
CA TYR A 62 15.24 -27.27 -4.45
C TYR A 62 16.08 -26.43 -3.50
N GLY A 63 17.07 -27.05 -2.86
CA GLY A 63 18.00 -26.41 -1.94
C GLY A 63 17.67 -26.62 -0.47
N SER A 64 18.27 -25.79 0.38
CA SER A 64 18.08 -25.80 1.83
C SER A 64 17.87 -24.37 2.34
N PHE A 65 17.57 -24.23 3.63
CA PHE A 65 17.45 -22.93 4.29
C PHE A 65 18.12 -22.96 5.67
N ASP A 66 18.52 -21.81 6.15
CA ASP A 66 19.10 -21.60 7.47
C ASP A 66 18.33 -20.59 8.32
N ASN A 67 17.33 -19.92 7.73
CA ASN A 67 16.48 -19.00 8.48
C ASN A 67 15.04 -18.90 7.92
N LEU A 68 14.13 -18.52 8.79
CA LEU A 68 12.71 -18.29 8.51
C LEU A 68 12.34 -16.81 8.38
N ASN A 69 13.30 -15.91 8.40
CA ASN A 69 13.06 -14.50 8.27
C ASN A 69 13.04 -14.08 6.78
N ARG A 70 11.86 -13.76 6.25
CA ARG A 70 11.67 -13.33 4.86
C ARG A 70 12.56 -12.14 4.47
N VAL A 71 12.84 -11.24 5.39
CA VAL A 71 13.58 -9.99 5.14
C VAL A 71 15.04 -10.05 5.57
N ALA A 72 15.51 -11.18 6.07
CA ALA A 72 16.92 -11.35 6.45
C ALA A 72 17.86 -11.02 5.28
N PHE A 73 18.90 -10.27 5.57
CA PHE A 73 19.91 -9.87 4.57
C PHE A 73 20.91 -11.00 4.29
N LYS A 74 21.21 -11.80 5.29
CA LYS A 74 22.17 -12.91 5.21
C LYS A 74 21.47 -14.25 5.31
N GLY A 75 22.12 -15.30 4.81
CA GLY A 75 21.64 -16.66 4.86
C GLY A 75 20.68 -17.02 3.72
N SER A 76 20.24 -18.26 3.73
CA SER A 76 19.28 -18.84 2.79
C SER A 76 17.89 -18.88 3.42
N LYS A 77 16.94 -18.14 2.85
CA LYS A 77 15.57 -18.06 3.36
C LYS A 77 14.79 -19.31 2.98
N ALA A 78 13.92 -19.78 3.87
CA ALA A 78 12.99 -20.84 3.53
C ALA A 78 12.07 -20.44 2.36
N ALA A 79 11.76 -21.39 1.49
CA ALA A 79 10.74 -21.23 0.47
C ALA A 79 9.36 -21.06 1.12
N GLY A 80 8.46 -20.34 0.45
CA GLY A 80 7.07 -20.17 0.93
C GLY A 80 6.85 -19.06 1.96
N LEU A 81 7.88 -18.37 2.45
CA LEU A 81 7.74 -17.28 3.44
C LEU A 81 6.88 -16.11 2.92
N GLY A 82 6.64 -16.02 1.60
CA GLY A 82 5.71 -15.05 1.04
C GLY A 82 4.25 -15.27 1.41
N TYR A 83 3.88 -16.47 1.86
CA TYR A 83 2.52 -16.82 2.24
C TYR A 83 2.19 -16.54 3.71
N VAL A 84 3.19 -16.24 4.55
CA VAL A 84 3.01 -16.01 5.99
C VAL A 84 3.08 -14.56 6.41
N ASN A 85 3.28 -13.64 5.46
CA ASN A 85 3.33 -12.22 5.74
C ASN A 85 2.49 -11.44 4.73
N ASP A 86 1.58 -10.65 5.22
CA ASP A 86 0.82 -9.71 4.43
C ASP A 86 1.55 -8.38 4.24
N THR A 87 1.05 -7.56 3.33
CA THR A 87 1.59 -6.25 2.98
C THR A 87 0.49 -5.19 3.08
N LEU A 88 0.85 -3.91 3.14
CA LEU A 88 -0.13 -2.83 3.17
C LEU A 88 -1.09 -2.90 1.97
N MET A 89 -0.53 -3.16 0.79
CA MET A 89 -1.29 -3.37 -0.45
C MET A 89 -0.76 -4.58 -1.19
N ARG A 90 -1.59 -5.21 -2.02
CA ARG A 90 -1.26 -6.43 -2.75
C ARG A 90 -1.49 -6.30 -4.25
N ARG A 91 -0.64 -6.96 -5.02
CA ARG A 91 -0.85 -7.16 -6.46
C ARG A 91 -1.88 -8.25 -6.72
N VAL A 92 -2.64 -8.10 -7.77
CA VAL A 92 -3.49 -9.14 -8.34
C VAL A 92 -2.86 -9.72 -9.61
N TRP A 93 -3.25 -10.94 -9.99
CA TRP A 93 -2.58 -11.68 -11.06
C TRP A 93 -3.06 -11.28 -12.46
N ASP A 94 -4.26 -10.76 -12.56
CA ASP A 94 -4.95 -10.45 -13.81
C ASP A 94 -4.94 -8.95 -14.16
N GLU A 95 -4.22 -8.16 -13.38
CA GLU A 95 -4.03 -6.73 -13.64
C GLU A 95 -2.58 -6.33 -13.35
N ALA A 96 -1.87 -5.97 -14.41
CA ALA A 96 -0.48 -5.54 -14.30
C ALA A 96 -0.39 -4.12 -13.71
N PHE A 97 0.62 -3.89 -12.87
CA PHE A 97 0.97 -2.58 -12.32
C PHE A 97 -0.11 -1.93 -11.44
N SER A 98 -1.00 -2.72 -10.87
CA SER A 98 -1.99 -2.27 -9.91
C SER A 98 -1.77 -2.91 -8.54
N LEU A 99 -2.18 -2.18 -7.51
CA LEU A 99 -2.13 -2.59 -6.10
C LEU A 99 -3.48 -2.31 -5.46
N TYR A 100 -3.99 -3.27 -4.73
CA TYR A 100 -5.22 -3.17 -3.95
C TYR A 100 -4.93 -3.21 -2.47
N GLY A 101 -5.75 -2.56 -1.68
CA GLY A 101 -5.63 -2.54 -0.24
C GLY A 101 -5.70 -3.95 0.37
N LEU A 102 -4.91 -4.18 1.43
CA LEU A 102 -4.91 -5.42 2.22
C LEU A 102 -4.87 -5.06 3.71
N ILE A 103 -3.66 -4.87 4.31
CA ILE A 103 -3.55 -4.31 5.67
C ILE A 103 -3.99 -2.84 5.67
N ALA A 104 -3.70 -2.09 4.61
CA ALA A 104 -4.33 -0.80 4.39
C ALA A 104 -5.65 -1.00 3.62
N GLU A 105 -6.76 -0.55 4.17
CA GLU A 105 -8.07 -0.59 3.53
C GLU A 105 -8.14 0.41 2.37
N LYS A 106 -7.60 1.59 2.57
CA LYS A 106 -7.61 2.70 1.60
C LYS A 106 -6.27 3.41 1.59
N VAL A 107 -6.03 4.10 0.50
CA VAL A 107 -4.90 5.01 0.35
C VAL A 107 -5.36 6.35 -0.18
N GLU A 108 -4.62 7.38 0.15
CA GLU A 108 -4.78 8.71 -0.41
C GLU A 108 -3.47 9.09 -1.09
N LEU A 109 -3.56 9.39 -2.37
CA LEU A 109 -2.42 9.69 -3.23
C LEU A 109 -2.70 10.99 -3.97
N PRO A 110 -2.04 12.11 -3.63
CA PRO A 110 -2.15 13.35 -4.37
C PRO A 110 -1.78 13.18 -5.84
N GLU A 111 -2.33 14.03 -6.70
CA GLU A 111 -2.10 13.97 -8.15
C GLU A 111 -0.60 14.13 -8.50
N ASP A 112 0.12 14.95 -7.74
CA ASP A 112 1.57 15.16 -7.88
C ASP A 112 2.40 13.98 -7.34
N ARG A 113 1.77 13.01 -6.67
CA ARG A 113 2.41 11.83 -6.05
C ARG A 113 3.55 12.18 -5.07
N SER A 114 3.48 13.34 -4.45
CA SER A 114 4.47 13.81 -3.49
C SER A 114 4.44 13.02 -2.16
N SER A 115 3.30 12.46 -1.83
CA SER A 115 3.08 11.68 -0.61
C SER A 115 2.11 10.53 -0.84
N ILE A 116 2.01 9.64 0.13
CA ILE A 116 0.98 8.61 0.19
C ILE A 116 0.54 8.43 1.63
N THR A 117 -0.76 8.44 1.87
CA THR A 117 -1.34 8.16 3.18
C THR A 117 -2.06 6.81 3.14
N PHE A 118 -1.73 5.93 4.08
CA PHE A 118 -2.37 4.63 4.24
C PHE A 118 -3.37 4.68 5.39
N TYR A 119 -4.58 4.22 5.14
CA TYR A 119 -5.63 4.04 6.15
C TYR A 119 -5.71 2.55 6.48
N LEU A 120 -5.29 2.18 7.68
CA LEU A 120 -5.22 0.78 8.08
C LEU A 120 -6.62 0.20 8.26
N ASN A 121 -6.79 -1.05 7.84
CA ASN A 121 -7.99 -1.82 8.09
C ASN A 121 -8.06 -2.18 9.57
N THR A 122 -9.07 -1.71 10.25
CA THR A 122 -9.27 -1.94 11.69
C THR A 122 -9.50 -3.42 12.05
N ASN A 123 -9.84 -4.25 11.06
CA ASN A 123 -10.01 -5.68 11.23
C ASN A 123 -8.73 -6.48 10.95
N ALA A 124 -7.64 -5.81 10.52
CA ALA A 124 -6.38 -6.48 10.27
C ALA A 124 -5.72 -6.89 11.59
N THR A 125 -5.40 -8.17 11.71
CA THR A 125 -4.79 -8.73 12.93
C THR A 125 -3.58 -9.58 12.58
N PHE A 126 -2.69 -9.73 13.56
CA PHE A 126 -1.66 -10.76 13.54
C PHE A 126 -2.30 -12.16 13.72
N HIS A 127 -1.52 -13.21 13.52
CA HIS A 127 -1.98 -14.61 13.65
C HIS A 127 -2.44 -15.00 15.07
N ASP A 128 -2.02 -14.25 16.08
CA ASP A 128 -2.42 -14.41 17.48
C ASP A 128 -3.68 -13.61 17.83
N GLY A 129 -4.26 -12.89 16.86
CA GLY A 129 -5.45 -12.06 17.02
C GLY A 129 -5.19 -10.65 17.51
N SER A 130 -3.94 -10.26 17.81
CA SER A 130 -3.62 -8.88 18.17
C SER A 130 -3.80 -7.95 16.97
N PRO A 131 -4.31 -6.72 17.15
CA PRO A 131 -4.53 -5.79 16.06
C PRO A 131 -3.21 -5.29 15.47
N ILE A 132 -3.19 -5.11 14.14
CA ILE A 132 -2.07 -4.45 13.47
C ILE A 132 -2.24 -2.93 13.61
N THR A 133 -1.23 -2.27 14.18
CA THR A 133 -1.25 -0.86 14.50
C THR A 133 -0.37 -0.02 13.57
N ARG A 134 -0.54 1.29 13.64
CA ARG A 134 0.35 2.24 12.99
C ARG A 134 1.82 2.05 13.41
N ASP A 135 2.04 1.76 14.69
CA ASP A 135 3.39 1.64 15.24
C ASP A 135 4.09 0.38 14.72
N ASP A 136 3.37 -0.71 14.46
CA ASP A 136 3.91 -1.92 13.80
C ASP A 136 4.37 -1.62 12.36
N VAL A 137 3.61 -0.82 11.64
CA VAL A 137 3.97 -0.38 10.28
C VAL A 137 5.21 0.50 10.32
N LEU A 138 5.25 1.50 11.21
CA LEU A 138 6.41 2.38 11.39
C LEU A 138 7.65 1.62 11.79
N PHE A 139 7.55 0.72 12.77
CA PHE A 139 8.65 -0.17 13.17
C PHE A 139 9.22 -0.96 12.00
N SER A 140 8.33 -1.49 11.14
CA SER A 140 8.74 -2.23 9.95
C SER A 140 9.51 -1.35 8.96
N LEU A 141 9.02 -0.15 8.68
CA LEU A 141 9.66 0.81 7.77
C LEU A 141 11.02 1.29 8.29
N GLU A 142 11.11 1.63 9.58
CA GLU A 142 12.36 2.01 10.24
C GLU A 142 13.36 0.86 10.26
N THR A 143 12.89 -0.36 10.47
CA THR A 143 13.73 -1.55 10.41
C THR A 143 14.30 -1.76 9.01
N PHE A 144 13.51 -1.59 7.96
CA PHE A 144 14.00 -1.63 6.58
C PHE A 144 15.00 -0.51 6.29
N GLN A 145 14.78 0.68 6.82
CA GLN A 145 15.70 1.81 6.66
C GLN A 145 17.05 1.56 7.35
N THR A 146 17.04 1.00 8.55
CA THR A 146 18.24 0.86 9.38
C THR A 146 18.96 -0.48 9.16
N LYS A 147 18.24 -1.58 9.06
CA LYS A 147 18.74 -2.97 9.01
C LYS A 147 18.48 -3.69 7.69
N GLY A 148 17.75 -3.07 6.76
CA GLY A 148 17.42 -3.66 5.45
C GLY A 148 18.63 -3.78 4.52
N THR A 149 18.41 -4.39 3.35
CA THR A 149 19.38 -4.44 2.26
C THR A 149 19.74 -3.03 1.77
N PRO A 150 20.88 -2.82 1.09
CA PRO A 150 21.23 -1.51 0.54
C PRO A 150 20.11 -0.87 -0.29
N ASN A 151 19.42 -1.66 -1.11
CA ASN A 151 18.27 -1.17 -1.91
C ASN A 151 17.09 -0.76 -1.04
N GLN A 152 16.75 -1.55 -0.01
CA GLN A 152 15.69 -1.20 0.93
C GLN A 152 16.01 0.08 1.69
N LYS A 153 17.23 0.20 2.22
CA LYS A 153 17.69 1.42 2.89
C LYS A 153 17.55 2.66 1.98
N LYS A 154 18.02 2.56 0.74
CA LYS A 154 17.92 3.64 -0.25
C LYS A 154 16.48 4.02 -0.56
N LEU A 155 15.60 3.03 -0.71
CA LEU A 155 14.17 3.25 -0.96
C LEU A 155 13.50 3.91 0.24
N MET A 156 13.69 3.37 1.45
CA MET A 156 13.10 3.90 2.67
C MET A 156 13.61 5.31 3.00
N ALA A 157 14.88 5.61 2.74
CA ALA A 157 15.42 6.96 2.90
C ALA A 157 14.77 8.01 1.99
N LYS A 158 14.18 7.58 0.87
CA LYS A 158 13.37 8.47 0.01
C LYS A 158 11.96 8.65 0.54
N LEU A 159 11.35 7.57 1.06
CA LEU A 159 9.98 7.57 1.55
C LEU A 159 9.85 8.26 2.92
N LEU A 160 10.80 8.04 3.82
CA LEU A 160 10.78 8.57 5.20
C LEU A 160 11.44 9.95 5.34
N LYS A 161 11.70 10.65 4.26
CA LYS A 161 11.93 12.10 4.30
C LYS A 161 10.68 12.91 4.60
N LEU A 162 9.61 12.23 4.93
CA LEU A 162 8.34 12.82 5.30
C LEU A 162 8.36 13.08 6.81
N ASN A 163 8.18 14.34 7.12
CA ASN A 163 8.08 14.97 8.44
C ASN A 163 7.14 14.23 9.41
#